data_555ac90130e1960d84f255a7505f8efe
#
_entry.id   555ac90130e1960d84f255a7505f8efe
#
_cell.length_a   1.000
_cell.length_b   1.000
_cell.length_c   1.000
_cell.angle_alpha   90.00
_cell.angle_beta   90.00
_cell.angle_gamma   90.00
#
_symmetry.space_group_name_H-M   'P 1'
#
loop_
_entity.id
_entity.type
_entity.pdbx_description
1 polymer ?
#
loop_
_entity_poly.entity_id
_entity_poly.type
_entity_poly.pdbx_seq_one_letter_code
_entity_poly.pdbx_strand_id
1 'polypeptide(L)'
;CISRQRVWGVPIPIFTCKKCGKPLVNEQTIKTVADLFREKGSNAWFDMTAAEILPAGTKCECGCSEFDKETDTMDVWFDSGSSWRAVIENREGQKTPVDVYLEGNDQYRGWFQSSMLTSIATQGKAPYKTVITHGMIVDEERQKMSKSLGNGIAPEDILKQYGADVMRLWVASSDYRQDMRISKDMLKHLSQNYLKIRNTARYILGNLFDFDPKTNAVAYADMPELDKWALMKLNDLAAKVREGYDSYEFHTVFHAIHNFC
;
A
#
# COMPACT_ATOMS: atom_id res chain seq x y z
N CYS A 1 24.08 0.58 0.80
CA CYS A 1 24.61 -0.15 -0.34
C CYS A 1 23.47 -0.73 -1.18
N ILE A 2 23.43 -0.42 -2.49
CA ILE A 2 22.38 -0.88 -3.40
C ILE A 2 22.75 -2.14 -4.20
N SER A 3 24.00 -2.60 -4.14
CA SER A 3 24.46 -3.81 -4.83
C SER A 3 24.33 -5.06 -3.95
N ARG A 4 23.95 -6.16 -4.58
CA ARG A 4 23.85 -7.50 -3.96
C ARG A 4 24.46 -8.55 -4.86
N GLN A 5 25.21 -9.47 -4.24
CA GLN A 5 25.81 -10.64 -4.88
C GLN A 5 24.77 -11.76 -4.94
N ARG A 6 23.83 -11.64 -5.88
CA ARG A 6 22.73 -12.60 -6.06
C ARG A 6 22.55 -12.95 -7.52
N VAL A 7 22.13 -14.17 -7.77
CA VAL A 7 21.86 -14.69 -9.12
C VAL A 7 20.51 -14.18 -9.65
N TRP A 8 19.60 -13.83 -8.75
CA TRP A 8 18.26 -13.31 -9.07
C TRP A 8 18.10 -11.87 -8.60
N GLY A 9 17.66 -11.00 -9.49
CA GLY A 9 17.39 -9.60 -9.22
C GLY A 9 17.53 -8.75 -10.49
N VAL A 10 17.27 -7.45 -10.37
CA VAL A 10 17.48 -6.49 -11.47
C VAL A 10 18.98 -6.23 -11.60
N PRO A 11 19.61 -6.48 -12.75
CA PRO A 11 21.04 -6.25 -12.93
C PRO A 11 21.40 -4.77 -12.79
N ILE A 12 22.59 -4.49 -12.28
CA ILE A 12 23.16 -3.15 -12.28
C ILE A 12 23.79 -2.90 -13.66
N PRO A 13 23.26 -1.96 -14.48
CA PRO A 13 23.62 -1.81 -15.88
C PRO A 13 24.91 -1.01 -16.08
N ILE A 14 26.00 -1.45 -15.45
CA ILE A 14 27.33 -0.82 -15.52
C ILE A 14 28.32 -1.75 -16.23
N PHE A 15 29.17 -1.17 -17.05
CA PHE A 15 30.27 -1.85 -17.72
C PHE A 15 31.60 -1.39 -17.14
N THR A 16 32.58 -2.27 -17.07
CA THR A 16 33.93 -1.95 -16.59
C THR A 16 34.94 -2.21 -17.68
N CYS A 17 35.79 -1.24 -17.98
CA CYS A 17 36.83 -1.36 -18.98
C CYS A 17 37.86 -2.42 -18.57
N LYS A 18 38.11 -3.42 -19.43
CA LYS A 18 39.07 -4.49 -19.15
C LYS A 18 40.51 -4.01 -19.03
N LYS A 19 40.87 -2.90 -19.65
CA LYS A 19 42.25 -2.41 -19.63
C LYS A 19 42.57 -1.51 -18.45
N CYS A 20 41.69 -0.58 -18.09
CA CYS A 20 41.97 0.41 -17.04
C CYS A 20 41.09 0.30 -15.81
N GLY A 21 40.10 -0.61 -15.77
CA GLY A 21 39.20 -0.81 -14.65
C GLY A 21 38.19 0.35 -14.43
N LYS A 22 38.16 1.37 -15.28
CA LYS A 22 37.21 2.47 -15.16
C LYS A 22 35.79 2.00 -15.50
N PRO A 23 34.76 2.42 -14.73
CA PRO A 23 33.39 2.16 -15.08
C PRO A 23 32.98 2.98 -16.31
N LEU A 24 32.19 2.38 -17.19
CA LEU A 24 31.50 3.02 -18.29
C LEU A 24 30.01 3.08 -17.91
N VAL A 25 29.58 4.26 -17.52
CA VAL A 25 28.18 4.57 -17.21
C VAL A 25 27.87 5.99 -17.66
N ASN A 26 26.92 6.13 -18.56
CA ASN A 26 26.42 7.41 -19.04
C ASN A 26 24.98 7.24 -19.54
N GLU A 27 24.35 8.34 -19.89
CA GLU A 27 22.95 8.34 -20.33
C GLU A 27 22.71 7.39 -21.51
N GLN A 28 23.63 7.36 -22.48
CA GLN A 28 23.50 6.51 -23.65
C GLN A 28 23.57 5.02 -23.30
N THR A 29 24.54 4.61 -22.47
CA THR A 29 24.67 3.20 -22.05
C THR A 29 23.48 2.72 -21.22
N ILE A 30 23.01 3.56 -20.31
CA ILE A 30 21.80 3.25 -19.49
C ILE A 30 20.57 3.14 -20.40
N LYS A 31 20.38 4.06 -21.33
CA LYS A 31 19.26 4.00 -22.28
C LYS A 31 19.32 2.74 -23.14
N THR A 32 20.50 2.40 -23.67
CA THR A 32 20.68 1.19 -24.48
C THR A 32 20.26 -0.07 -23.71
N VAL A 33 20.68 -0.19 -22.45
CA VAL A 33 20.28 -1.33 -21.60
C VAL A 33 18.78 -1.28 -21.28
N ALA A 34 18.22 -0.12 -20.98
CA ALA A 34 16.80 0.02 -20.74
C ALA A 34 15.94 -0.37 -21.95
N ASP A 35 16.36 0.01 -23.15
CA ASP A 35 15.67 -0.36 -24.40
C ASP A 35 15.79 -1.87 -24.66
N LEU A 36 16.98 -2.45 -24.44
CA LEU A 36 17.18 -3.90 -24.49
C LEU A 36 16.23 -4.65 -23.53
N PHE A 37 16.10 -4.17 -22.29
CA PHE A 37 15.23 -4.80 -21.30
C PHE A 37 13.73 -4.68 -21.66
N ARG A 38 13.32 -3.59 -22.30
CA ARG A 38 11.96 -3.45 -22.84
C ARG A 38 11.66 -4.45 -23.95
N GLU A 39 12.64 -4.72 -24.79
CA GLU A 39 12.48 -5.62 -25.94
C GLU A 39 12.61 -7.10 -25.54
N LYS A 40 13.64 -7.45 -24.76
CA LYS A 40 14.04 -8.84 -24.48
C LYS A 40 13.91 -9.27 -23.00
N GLY A 41 13.53 -8.36 -22.12
CA GLY A 41 13.55 -8.61 -20.68
C GLY A 41 14.93 -8.51 -20.06
N SER A 42 15.01 -8.49 -18.74
CA SER A 42 16.26 -8.32 -17.99
C SER A 42 17.22 -9.53 -18.09
N ASN A 43 16.72 -10.70 -18.49
CA ASN A 43 17.58 -11.88 -18.72
C ASN A 43 18.61 -11.64 -19.82
N ALA A 44 18.32 -10.77 -20.79
CA ALA A 44 19.26 -10.39 -21.83
C ALA A 44 20.62 -9.89 -21.28
N TRP A 45 20.64 -9.32 -20.07
CA TRP A 45 21.89 -8.93 -19.41
C TRP A 45 22.80 -10.12 -19.14
N PHE A 46 22.24 -11.26 -18.78
CA PHE A 46 22.99 -12.47 -18.47
C PHE A 46 23.35 -13.26 -19.73
N ASP A 47 22.46 -13.30 -20.71
CA ASP A 47 22.58 -14.11 -21.92
C ASP A 47 23.49 -13.48 -22.99
N MET A 48 23.62 -12.16 -23.02
CA MET A 48 24.41 -11.43 -24.05
C MET A 48 25.73 -10.92 -23.48
N THR A 49 26.75 -10.81 -24.32
CA THR A 49 28.06 -10.22 -23.98
C THR A 49 27.98 -8.68 -23.96
N ALA A 50 28.97 -8.03 -23.31
CA ALA A 50 29.06 -6.57 -23.33
C ALA A 50 29.17 -6.00 -24.72
N ALA A 51 29.87 -6.68 -25.66
CA ALA A 51 30.04 -6.26 -27.05
C ALA A 51 28.72 -6.32 -27.86
N GLU A 52 27.83 -7.26 -27.52
CA GLU A 52 26.50 -7.37 -28.16
C GLU A 52 25.50 -6.35 -27.63
N ILE A 53 25.69 -5.87 -26.39
CA ILE A 53 24.78 -4.90 -25.74
C ILE A 53 25.21 -3.46 -26.11
N LEU A 54 26.50 -3.17 -26.03
CA LEU A 54 27.03 -1.82 -26.26
C LEU A 54 26.94 -1.41 -27.74
N PRO A 55 26.64 -0.14 -28.03
CA PRO A 55 26.67 0.37 -29.42
C PRO A 55 28.00 0.13 -30.08
N ALA A 56 27.98 -0.18 -31.41
CA ALA A 56 29.19 -0.38 -32.18
C ALA A 56 30.14 0.83 -32.09
N GLY A 57 31.44 0.58 -31.89
CA GLY A 57 32.43 1.63 -31.74
C GLY A 57 32.55 2.25 -30.36
N THR A 58 31.84 1.75 -29.35
CA THR A 58 31.99 2.20 -27.96
C THR A 58 33.43 2.01 -27.50
N LYS A 59 34.04 3.06 -26.92
CA LYS A 59 35.40 3.06 -26.40
C LYS A 59 35.48 3.71 -25.04
N CYS A 60 36.35 3.17 -24.19
CA CYS A 60 36.76 3.81 -22.97
C CYS A 60 37.67 5.01 -23.25
N GLU A 61 37.79 5.95 -22.32
CA GLU A 61 38.75 7.07 -22.41
C GLU A 61 40.18 6.63 -22.69
N CYS A 62 40.57 5.43 -22.22
CA CYS A 62 41.90 4.87 -22.52
C CYS A 62 42.05 4.25 -23.92
N GLY A 63 41.01 4.35 -24.78
CA GLY A 63 40.97 3.80 -26.13
C GLY A 63 40.60 2.32 -26.23
N CYS A 64 40.40 1.61 -25.09
CA CYS A 64 39.99 0.20 -25.08
C CYS A 64 38.52 0.07 -25.48
N SER A 65 38.19 -1.00 -26.23
CA SER A 65 36.83 -1.35 -26.66
C SER A 65 36.29 -2.61 -25.98
N GLU A 66 37.04 -3.20 -25.03
CA GLU A 66 36.63 -4.39 -24.33
C GLU A 66 36.14 -4.05 -22.91
N PHE A 67 34.98 -4.58 -22.59
CA PHE A 67 34.31 -4.31 -21.31
C PHE A 67 33.79 -5.61 -20.67
N ASP A 68 33.79 -5.64 -19.35
CA ASP A 68 33.05 -6.61 -18.54
C ASP A 68 31.73 -5.98 -18.07
N LYS A 69 30.72 -6.80 -17.91
CA LYS A 69 29.45 -6.38 -17.32
C LYS A 69 29.50 -6.54 -15.80
N GLU A 70 28.82 -5.66 -15.07
CA GLU A 70 28.59 -5.84 -13.64
C GLU A 70 27.79 -7.13 -13.40
N THR A 71 28.19 -7.89 -12.38
CA THR A 71 27.56 -9.16 -12.00
C THR A 71 26.62 -9.03 -10.81
N ASP A 72 26.73 -7.93 -10.05
CA ASP A 72 25.84 -7.64 -8.94
C ASP A 72 24.44 -7.25 -9.42
N THR A 73 23.46 -7.51 -8.58
CA THR A 73 22.07 -7.07 -8.77
C THR A 73 21.72 -5.92 -7.84
N MET A 74 20.70 -5.17 -8.18
CA MET A 74 20.14 -4.14 -7.31
C MET A 74 19.50 -4.78 -6.07
N ASP A 75 19.59 -4.09 -4.96
CA ASP A 75 18.84 -4.44 -3.74
C ASP A 75 17.34 -4.33 -3.99
N VAL A 76 16.57 -5.27 -3.46
CA VAL A 76 15.12 -5.34 -3.61
C VAL A 76 14.40 -4.09 -3.08
N TRP A 77 14.99 -3.37 -2.12
CA TRP A 77 14.44 -2.10 -1.64
C TRP A 77 14.57 -0.98 -2.66
N PHE A 78 15.57 -1.04 -3.54
CA PHE A 78 15.66 -0.12 -4.67
C PHE A 78 14.56 -0.41 -5.69
N ASP A 79 14.32 -1.69 -6.00
CA ASP A 79 13.27 -2.11 -6.93
C ASP A 79 11.89 -1.67 -6.41
N SER A 80 11.56 -2.01 -5.16
CA SER A 80 10.30 -1.62 -4.53
C SER A 80 10.18 -0.11 -4.36
N GLY A 81 11.28 0.58 -4.03
CA GLY A 81 11.36 2.04 -3.94
C GLY A 81 11.14 2.76 -5.26
N SER A 82 11.28 2.06 -6.39
CA SER A 82 11.03 2.61 -7.73
C SER A 82 9.61 2.33 -8.24
N SER A 83 8.76 1.68 -7.46
CA SER A 83 7.39 1.27 -7.87
C SER A 83 6.49 2.46 -8.26
N TRP A 84 6.66 3.62 -7.65
CA TRP A 84 5.95 4.84 -8.02
C TRP A 84 6.22 5.23 -9.50
N ARG A 85 7.43 4.99 -10.01
CA ARG A 85 7.83 5.25 -11.40
C ARG A 85 7.50 4.05 -12.30
N ALA A 86 7.94 2.85 -11.89
CA ALA A 86 7.85 1.65 -12.72
C ALA A 86 6.41 1.14 -12.88
N VAL A 87 5.54 1.38 -11.90
CA VAL A 87 4.16 0.88 -11.89
C VAL A 87 3.16 2.01 -12.06
N ILE A 88 3.16 2.99 -11.15
CA ILE A 88 2.09 4.00 -11.10
C ILE A 88 2.09 4.89 -12.35
N GLU A 89 3.23 5.42 -12.75
CA GLU A 89 3.30 6.30 -13.92
C GLU A 89 3.07 5.58 -15.26
N ASN A 90 3.15 4.24 -15.27
CA ASN A 90 2.90 3.43 -16.46
C ASN A 90 1.48 2.85 -16.54
N ARG A 91 0.61 3.11 -15.55
CA ARG A 91 -0.77 2.66 -15.55
C ARG A 91 -1.72 3.80 -15.90
N GLU A 92 -2.65 3.51 -16.82
CA GLU A 92 -3.69 4.45 -17.20
C GLU A 92 -4.54 4.87 -15.98
N GLY A 93 -4.85 6.14 -15.88
CA GLY A 93 -5.65 6.71 -14.78
C GLY A 93 -4.89 6.89 -13.46
N GLN A 94 -3.62 6.49 -13.37
CA GLN A 94 -2.80 6.70 -12.18
C GLN A 94 -1.78 7.82 -12.38
N LYS A 95 -1.39 8.47 -11.31
CA LYS A 95 -0.43 9.60 -11.34
C LYS A 95 0.41 9.69 -10.07
N THR A 96 1.57 10.33 -10.20
CA THR A 96 2.42 10.72 -9.06
C THR A 96 2.36 12.24 -8.83
N PRO A 97 2.50 12.71 -7.57
CA PRO A 97 2.55 11.92 -6.35
C PRO A 97 1.22 11.18 -6.09
N VAL A 98 1.30 9.95 -5.59
CA VAL A 98 0.12 9.18 -5.20
C VAL A 98 -0.56 9.79 -3.98
N ASP A 99 -1.85 9.54 -3.79
CA ASP A 99 -2.60 10.16 -2.70
C ASP A 99 -2.18 9.59 -1.34
N VAL A 100 -2.04 8.27 -1.23
CA VAL A 100 -1.72 7.60 0.04
C VAL A 100 -0.69 6.48 -0.17
N TYR A 101 0.32 6.45 0.71
CA TYR A 101 1.22 5.31 0.97
C TYR A 101 0.86 4.72 2.33
N LEU A 102 0.52 3.42 2.36
CA LEU A 102 0.06 2.74 3.57
C LEU A 102 0.88 1.47 3.82
N GLU A 103 1.59 1.41 4.93
CA GLU A 103 2.32 0.24 5.42
C GLU A 103 2.62 0.34 6.93
N GLY A 104 3.27 -0.69 7.47
CA GLY A 104 3.74 -0.70 8.85
C GLY A 104 4.79 0.37 9.16
N ASN A 105 4.89 0.73 10.42
CA ASN A 105 5.84 1.74 10.91
C ASN A 105 7.32 1.34 10.74
N ASP A 106 7.63 0.05 10.53
CA ASP A 106 8.96 -0.44 10.20
C ASP A 106 9.43 0.02 8.81
N GLN A 107 8.50 0.41 7.91
CA GLN A 107 8.81 0.88 6.57
C GLN A 107 9.37 2.31 6.51
N TYR A 108 9.51 2.99 7.63
CA TYR A 108 10.33 4.21 7.72
C TYR A 108 11.79 3.99 7.33
N ARG A 109 12.31 2.76 7.53
CA ARG A 109 13.64 2.31 7.05
C ARG A 109 13.55 1.27 5.94
N GLY A 110 12.49 1.27 5.18
CA GLY A 110 12.25 0.33 4.09
C GLY A 110 11.66 1.05 2.88
N TRP A 111 10.46 0.67 2.51
CA TRP A 111 9.79 1.14 1.30
C TRP A 111 9.53 2.65 1.28
N PHE A 112 9.14 3.27 2.40
CA PHE A 112 8.94 4.72 2.44
C PHE A 112 10.24 5.47 2.17
N GLN A 113 11.33 5.04 2.81
CA GLN A 113 12.64 5.67 2.64
C GLN A 113 13.16 5.51 1.21
N SER A 114 13.17 4.29 0.68
CA SER A 114 13.68 4.03 -0.67
C SER A 114 12.84 4.73 -1.74
N SER A 115 11.51 4.78 -1.59
CA SER A 115 10.63 5.53 -2.49
C SER A 115 10.91 7.03 -2.45
N MET A 116 11.09 7.60 -1.26
CA MET A 116 11.43 9.00 -1.10
C MET A 116 12.77 9.33 -1.75
N LEU A 117 13.81 8.55 -1.45
CA LEU A 117 15.16 8.79 -1.97
C LEU A 117 15.22 8.70 -3.48
N THR A 118 14.63 7.67 -4.09
CA THR A 118 14.60 7.52 -5.55
C THR A 118 13.83 8.64 -6.23
N SER A 119 12.72 9.08 -5.66
CA SER A 119 11.90 10.15 -6.22
C SER A 119 12.58 11.52 -6.08
N ILE A 120 13.11 11.86 -4.91
CA ILE A 120 13.84 13.12 -4.71
C ILE A 120 15.06 13.19 -5.62
N ALA A 121 15.84 12.10 -5.73
CA ALA A 121 17.03 12.07 -6.57
C ALA A 121 16.72 12.27 -8.08
N THR A 122 15.55 11.83 -8.54
CA THR A 122 15.19 11.84 -9.96
C THR A 122 14.21 12.93 -10.38
N GLN A 123 13.35 13.37 -9.45
CA GLN A 123 12.28 14.35 -9.73
C GLN A 123 12.25 15.56 -8.79
N GLY A 124 13.07 15.58 -7.73
CA GLY A 124 13.12 16.67 -6.75
C GLY A 124 11.88 16.79 -5.85
N LYS A 125 10.99 15.79 -5.84
CA LYS A 125 9.74 15.81 -5.06
C LYS A 125 9.40 14.45 -4.46
N ALA A 126 8.58 14.44 -3.41
CA ALA A 126 8.08 13.21 -2.81
C ALA A 126 7.15 12.45 -3.78
N PRO A 127 7.16 11.11 -3.79
CA PRO A 127 6.29 10.30 -4.66
C PRO A 127 4.86 10.17 -4.12
N TYR A 128 4.58 10.63 -2.92
CA TYR A 128 3.29 10.52 -2.22
C TYR A 128 2.90 11.84 -1.54
N LYS A 129 1.61 12.03 -1.28
CA LYS A 129 1.05 13.18 -0.56
C LYS A 129 0.90 12.87 0.92
N THR A 130 0.36 11.70 1.25
CA THR A 130 0.07 11.27 2.61
C THR A 130 0.72 9.92 2.89
N VAL A 131 1.32 9.77 4.06
CA VAL A 131 1.80 8.48 4.58
C VAL A 131 0.93 8.09 5.76
N ILE A 132 0.35 6.90 5.70
CA ILE A 132 -0.37 6.28 6.80
C ILE A 132 0.47 5.10 7.29
N THR A 133 0.80 5.10 8.58
CA THR A 133 1.54 4.00 9.20
C THR A 133 0.70 3.28 10.22
N HIS A 134 0.83 1.97 10.26
CA HIS A 134 0.15 1.14 11.26
C HIS A 134 1.16 0.39 12.14
N GLY A 135 0.71 0.01 13.33
CA GLY A 135 1.43 -0.89 14.22
C GLY A 135 1.35 -2.34 13.74
N MET A 136 1.87 -3.25 14.56
CA MET A 136 1.87 -4.69 14.28
C MET A 136 0.66 -5.37 14.90
N ILE A 137 0.29 -6.53 14.35
CA ILE A 137 -0.71 -7.41 14.99
C ILE A 137 0.02 -8.28 15.99
N VAL A 138 -0.49 -8.29 17.21
CA VAL A 138 0.07 -9.03 18.34
C VAL A 138 -1.00 -9.94 18.97
N ASP A 139 -0.57 -10.95 19.69
CA ASP A 139 -1.46 -11.84 20.43
C ASP A 139 -2.07 -11.18 21.70
N GLU A 140 -2.80 -11.95 22.51
CA GLU A 140 -3.44 -11.46 23.73
C GLU A 140 -2.44 -10.93 24.76
N GLU A 141 -1.25 -11.55 24.83
CA GLU A 141 -0.13 -11.20 25.70
C GLU A 141 0.75 -10.07 25.14
N ARG A 142 0.34 -9.47 24.01
CA ARG A 142 1.08 -8.44 23.27
C ARG A 142 2.43 -8.92 22.72
N GLN A 143 2.55 -10.23 22.44
CA GLN A 143 3.73 -10.78 21.80
C GLN A 143 3.57 -10.76 20.28
N LYS A 144 4.67 -10.51 19.58
CA LYS A 144 4.70 -10.57 18.12
C LYS A 144 4.33 -11.99 17.65
N MET A 145 3.38 -12.07 16.73
CA MET A 145 3.01 -13.34 16.13
C MET A 145 4.18 -13.93 15.33
N SER A 146 4.47 -15.20 15.54
CA SER A 146 5.48 -15.92 14.79
C SER A 146 5.10 -17.38 14.59
N LYS A 147 5.57 -17.98 13.48
CA LYS A 147 5.35 -19.40 13.20
C LYS A 147 5.98 -20.30 14.26
N SER A 148 7.11 -19.88 14.83
CA SER A 148 7.83 -20.64 15.86
C SER A 148 7.09 -20.68 17.20
N LEU A 149 6.35 -19.65 17.54
CA LEU A 149 5.54 -19.58 18.75
C LEU A 149 4.15 -20.21 18.58
N GLY A 150 3.71 -20.43 17.33
CA GLY A 150 2.38 -20.98 17.04
C GLY A 150 1.22 -20.09 17.50
N ASN A 151 1.46 -18.82 17.81
CA ASN A 151 0.49 -17.84 18.30
C ASN A 151 -0.20 -17.04 17.18
N GLY A 152 0.05 -17.38 15.91
CA GLY A 152 -0.57 -16.72 14.77
C GLY A 152 -2.01 -17.20 14.54
N ILE A 153 -2.90 -16.26 14.22
CA ILE A 153 -4.25 -16.56 13.73
C ILE A 153 -4.24 -16.30 12.21
N ALA A 154 -4.51 -17.35 11.44
CA ALA A 154 -4.56 -17.22 9.98
C ALA A 154 -5.82 -16.44 9.55
N PRO A 155 -5.71 -15.47 8.63
CA PRO A 155 -6.87 -14.75 8.12
C PRO A 155 -7.97 -15.68 7.57
N GLU A 156 -7.59 -16.80 6.94
CA GLU A 156 -8.50 -17.81 6.38
C GLU A 156 -9.42 -18.42 7.46
N ASP A 157 -8.91 -18.62 8.68
CA ASP A 157 -9.69 -19.15 9.79
C ASP A 157 -10.72 -18.14 10.29
N ILE A 158 -10.33 -16.86 10.32
CA ILE A 158 -11.25 -15.75 10.65
C ILE A 158 -12.35 -15.67 9.60
N LEU A 159 -11.98 -15.72 8.32
CA LEU A 159 -12.92 -15.63 7.21
C LEU A 159 -13.93 -16.78 7.22
N LYS A 160 -13.50 -18.02 7.52
CA LYS A 160 -14.38 -19.18 7.61
C LYS A 160 -15.37 -19.06 8.76
N GLN A 161 -14.93 -18.55 9.91
CA GLN A 161 -15.74 -18.54 11.12
C GLN A 161 -16.65 -17.29 11.22
N TYR A 162 -16.15 -16.12 10.85
CA TYR A 162 -16.82 -14.83 11.07
C TYR A 162 -17.17 -14.08 9.79
N GLY A 163 -16.53 -14.41 8.66
CA GLY A 163 -16.67 -13.68 7.40
C GLY A 163 -15.77 -12.46 7.30
N ALA A 164 -15.65 -11.94 6.07
CA ALA A 164 -14.76 -10.83 5.75
C ALA A 164 -15.17 -9.51 6.42
N ASP A 165 -16.47 -9.28 6.58
CA ASP A 165 -16.97 -8.02 7.14
C ASP A 165 -16.60 -7.85 8.62
N VAL A 166 -16.63 -8.94 9.41
CA VAL A 166 -16.21 -8.91 10.80
C VAL A 166 -14.70 -8.65 10.90
N MET A 167 -13.89 -9.25 10.04
CA MET A 167 -12.46 -8.98 10.00
C MET A 167 -12.15 -7.52 9.63
N ARG A 168 -12.81 -6.98 8.61
CA ARG A 168 -12.67 -5.56 8.23
C ARG A 168 -13.12 -4.63 9.34
N LEU A 169 -14.21 -4.97 10.00
CA LEU A 169 -14.74 -4.20 11.12
C LEU A 169 -13.79 -4.19 12.32
N TRP A 170 -13.10 -5.32 12.58
CA TRP A 170 -12.07 -5.39 13.61
C TRP A 170 -10.94 -4.39 13.33
N VAL A 171 -10.43 -4.36 12.10
CA VAL A 171 -9.39 -3.38 11.71
C VAL A 171 -9.91 -1.95 11.87
N ALA A 172 -11.11 -1.67 11.37
CA ALA A 172 -11.70 -0.33 11.44
C ALA A 172 -12.07 0.11 12.87
N SER A 173 -12.32 -0.83 13.79
CA SER A 173 -12.66 -0.52 15.19
C SER A 173 -11.47 -0.20 16.08
N SER A 174 -10.26 -0.47 15.61
CA SER A 174 -9.01 -0.31 16.35
C SER A 174 -8.27 0.96 15.94
N ASP A 175 -7.53 1.59 16.87
CA ASP A 175 -6.55 2.61 16.52
C ASP A 175 -5.33 1.93 15.90
N TYR A 176 -5.32 1.84 14.59
CA TYR A 176 -4.28 1.17 13.81
C TYR A 176 -2.88 1.78 13.95
N ARG A 177 -2.76 3.00 14.45
CA ARG A 177 -1.46 3.66 14.69
C ARG A 177 -0.63 2.98 15.76
N GLN A 178 -1.25 2.12 16.55
CA GLN A 178 -0.61 1.32 17.60
C GLN A 178 -0.69 -0.17 17.28
N ASP A 179 0.05 -0.99 18.04
CA ASP A 179 -0.04 -2.44 17.92
C ASP A 179 -1.44 -2.91 18.29
N MET A 180 -2.03 -3.72 17.40
CA MET A 180 -3.39 -4.21 17.53
C MET A 180 -3.40 -5.65 18.04
N ARG A 181 -4.10 -5.88 19.13
CA ARG A 181 -4.30 -7.25 19.64
C ARG A 181 -5.42 -7.94 18.87
N ILE A 182 -5.24 -9.24 18.67
CA ILE A 182 -6.28 -10.10 18.13
C ILE A 182 -6.44 -11.34 19.01
N SER A 183 -7.70 -11.69 19.32
CA SER A 183 -8.05 -12.94 19.96
C SER A 183 -9.41 -13.45 19.48
N LYS A 184 -9.69 -14.71 19.74
CA LYS A 184 -10.98 -15.31 19.40
C LYS A 184 -12.15 -14.66 20.14
N ASP A 185 -11.94 -14.28 21.39
CA ASP A 185 -12.98 -13.60 22.19
C ASP A 185 -13.25 -12.20 21.68
N MET A 186 -12.23 -11.44 21.30
CA MET A 186 -12.40 -10.13 20.67
C MET A 186 -13.21 -10.23 19.37
N LEU A 187 -12.89 -11.19 18.51
CA LEU A 187 -13.63 -11.42 17.27
C LEU A 187 -15.08 -11.83 17.52
N LYS A 188 -15.32 -12.65 18.54
CA LYS A 188 -16.67 -13.03 18.95
C LYS A 188 -17.49 -11.82 19.42
N HIS A 189 -16.92 -10.96 20.26
CA HIS A 189 -17.58 -9.72 20.69
C HIS A 189 -17.86 -8.79 19.51
N LEU A 190 -16.89 -8.65 18.61
CA LEU A 190 -17.06 -7.81 17.43
C LEU A 190 -18.14 -8.34 16.49
N SER A 191 -18.30 -9.66 16.38
CA SER A 191 -19.40 -10.24 15.60
C SER A 191 -20.77 -9.84 16.13
N GLN A 192 -20.93 -9.64 17.44
CA GLN A 192 -22.17 -9.11 18.03
C GLN A 192 -22.38 -7.64 17.67
N ASN A 193 -21.32 -6.84 17.68
CA ASN A 193 -21.38 -5.45 17.24
C ASN A 193 -21.77 -5.34 15.76
N TYR A 194 -21.21 -6.19 14.92
CA TYR A 194 -21.60 -6.32 13.51
C TYR A 194 -23.08 -6.66 13.36
N LEU A 195 -23.59 -7.63 14.13
CA LEU A 195 -25.00 -8.01 14.08
C LEU A 195 -25.93 -6.87 14.50
N LYS A 196 -25.54 -6.05 15.47
CA LYS A 196 -26.30 -4.87 15.86
C LYS A 196 -26.47 -3.90 14.69
N ILE A 197 -25.37 -3.50 14.05
CA ILE A 197 -25.39 -2.60 12.87
C ILE A 197 -26.20 -3.21 11.74
N ARG A 198 -25.96 -4.48 11.42
CA ARG A 198 -26.66 -5.21 10.36
C ARG A 198 -28.17 -5.31 10.60
N ASN A 199 -28.58 -5.60 11.84
CA ASN A 199 -29.99 -5.72 12.18
C ASN A 199 -30.69 -4.36 12.13
N THR A 200 -30.06 -3.27 12.57
CA THR A 200 -30.58 -1.91 12.44
C THR A 200 -30.77 -1.56 10.95
N ALA A 201 -29.76 -1.80 10.12
CA ALA A 201 -29.87 -1.59 8.67
C ALA A 201 -30.97 -2.44 8.02
N ARG A 202 -31.08 -3.72 8.42
CA ARG A 202 -32.15 -4.63 7.94
C ARG A 202 -33.55 -4.13 8.33
N TYR A 203 -33.71 -3.65 9.54
CA TYR A 203 -34.97 -3.07 10.01
C TYR A 203 -35.36 -1.84 9.17
N ILE A 204 -34.43 -0.90 8.99
CA ILE A 204 -34.66 0.30 8.19
C ILE A 204 -35.04 -0.08 6.75
N LEU A 205 -34.26 -0.93 6.10
CA LEU A 205 -34.49 -1.36 4.71
C LEU A 205 -35.84 -2.10 4.56
N GLY A 206 -36.22 -2.90 5.57
CA GLY A 206 -37.50 -3.59 5.57
C GLY A 206 -38.71 -2.66 5.62
N ASN A 207 -38.53 -1.45 6.12
CA ASN A 207 -39.57 -0.42 6.20
C ASN A 207 -39.54 0.60 5.05
N LEU A 208 -38.59 0.44 4.11
CA LEU A 208 -38.42 1.38 2.98
C LEU A 208 -38.74 0.76 1.61
N PHE A 209 -39.29 -0.45 1.57
CA PHE A 209 -39.48 -1.20 0.32
C PHE A 209 -40.44 -0.49 -0.68
N ASP A 210 -41.38 0.31 -0.16
CA ASP A 210 -42.38 1.07 -0.92
C ASP A 210 -42.18 2.59 -0.80
N PHE A 211 -41.09 3.06 -0.23
CA PHE A 211 -40.82 4.48 0.00
C PHE A 211 -40.14 5.13 -1.23
N ASP A 212 -40.82 6.12 -1.82
CA ASP A 212 -40.24 7.03 -2.81
C ASP A 212 -39.99 8.41 -2.19
N PRO A 213 -38.74 8.85 -2.03
CA PRO A 213 -38.42 10.15 -1.44
C PRO A 213 -39.03 11.36 -2.21
N LYS A 214 -39.43 11.19 -3.48
CA LYS A 214 -40.04 12.25 -4.27
C LYS A 214 -41.51 12.46 -3.92
N THR A 215 -42.19 11.40 -3.49
CA THR A 215 -43.66 11.41 -3.27
C THR A 215 -44.02 11.18 -1.80
N ASN A 216 -43.18 10.49 -1.03
CA ASN A 216 -43.49 10.09 0.33
C ASN A 216 -42.70 10.87 1.41
N ALA A 217 -41.79 11.79 0.99
CA ALA A 217 -41.02 12.58 1.97
C ALA A 217 -41.94 13.53 2.74
N VAL A 218 -41.84 13.52 4.06
CA VAL A 218 -42.53 14.44 4.96
C VAL A 218 -41.69 15.70 5.13
N ALA A 219 -42.31 16.89 5.01
CA ALA A 219 -41.59 18.13 5.25
C ALA A 219 -41.16 18.23 6.72
N TYR A 220 -39.99 18.80 7.00
CA TYR A 220 -39.44 18.88 8.35
C TYR A 220 -40.42 19.51 9.37
N ALA A 221 -41.17 20.55 8.95
CA ALA A 221 -42.17 21.22 9.81
C ALA A 221 -43.26 20.26 10.30
N ASP A 222 -43.64 19.29 9.45
CA ASP A 222 -44.75 18.36 9.68
C ASP A 222 -44.31 17.06 10.38
N MET A 223 -43.00 16.88 10.62
CA MET A 223 -42.49 15.72 11.29
C MET A 223 -42.82 15.72 12.80
N PRO A 224 -43.07 14.54 13.41
CA PRO A 224 -43.07 14.39 14.86
C PRO A 224 -41.76 14.83 15.52
N GLU A 225 -41.83 15.29 16.75
CA GLU A 225 -40.62 15.74 17.50
C GLU A 225 -39.56 14.67 17.64
N LEU A 226 -39.94 13.40 17.75
CA LEU A 226 -38.98 12.28 17.80
C LEU A 226 -38.21 12.13 16.50
N ASP A 227 -38.87 12.31 15.36
CA ASP A 227 -38.25 12.21 14.04
C ASP A 227 -37.32 13.40 13.79
N LYS A 228 -37.70 14.61 14.21
CA LYS A 228 -36.84 15.80 14.18
C LYS A 228 -35.57 15.58 15.01
N TRP A 229 -35.73 15.01 16.21
CA TRP A 229 -34.60 14.66 17.07
C TRP A 229 -33.70 13.61 16.41
N ALA A 230 -34.26 12.56 15.81
CA ALA A 230 -33.51 11.53 15.10
C ALA A 230 -32.72 12.11 13.93
N LEU A 231 -33.32 13.01 13.13
CA LEU A 231 -32.60 13.70 12.05
C LEU A 231 -31.47 14.60 12.55
N MET A 232 -31.65 15.29 13.66
CA MET A 232 -30.59 16.06 14.29
C MET A 232 -29.42 15.15 14.68
N LYS A 233 -29.69 14.01 15.31
CA LYS A 233 -28.66 13.01 15.67
C LYS A 233 -27.98 12.41 14.44
N LEU A 234 -28.72 12.19 13.37
CA LEU A 234 -28.15 11.70 12.11
C LEU A 234 -27.19 12.73 11.48
N ASN A 235 -27.55 14.03 11.51
CA ASN A 235 -26.66 15.08 11.04
C ASN A 235 -25.37 15.17 11.85
N ASP A 236 -25.46 15.08 13.18
CA ASP A 236 -24.30 15.04 14.08
C ASP A 236 -23.40 13.82 13.75
N LEU A 237 -24.02 12.66 13.53
CA LEU A 237 -23.33 11.45 13.11
C LEU A 237 -22.62 11.63 11.77
N ALA A 238 -23.33 12.17 10.77
CA ALA A 238 -22.79 12.38 9.42
C ALA A 238 -21.57 13.33 9.43
N ALA A 239 -21.61 14.38 10.25
CA ALA A 239 -20.48 15.29 10.44
C ALA A 239 -19.27 14.56 11.03
N LYS A 240 -19.45 13.82 12.12
CA LYS A 240 -18.42 13.00 12.76
C LYS A 240 -17.82 11.97 11.84
N VAL A 241 -18.64 11.29 11.05
CA VAL A 241 -18.22 10.26 10.10
C VAL A 241 -17.33 10.88 9.02
N ARG A 242 -17.72 12.01 8.46
CA ARG A 242 -16.92 12.74 7.45
C ARG A 242 -15.57 13.16 8.03
N GLU A 243 -15.56 13.80 9.18
CA GLU A 243 -14.32 14.20 9.85
C GLU A 243 -13.40 13.02 10.13
N GLY A 244 -13.97 11.89 10.61
CA GLY A 244 -13.21 10.67 10.86
C GLY A 244 -12.60 10.04 9.60
N TYR A 245 -13.30 10.10 8.46
CA TYR A 245 -12.75 9.67 7.17
C TYR A 245 -11.67 10.65 6.65
N ASP A 246 -11.89 11.94 6.75
CA ASP A 246 -10.94 12.96 6.27
C ASP A 246 -9.63 12.94 7.08
N SER A 247 -9.71 12.59 8.38
CA SER A 247 -8.54 12.44 9.26
C SER A 247 -7.97 11.01 9.34
N TYR A 248 -8.55 10.04 8.61
CA TYR A 248 -8.21 8.61 8.67
C TYR A 248 -8.39 7.99 10.07
N GLU A 249 -9.33 8.49 10.86
CA GLU A 249 -9.66 7.98 12.21
C GLU A 249 -10.84 7.00 12.18
N PHE A 250 -10.66 5.86 11.52
CA PHE A 250 -11.73 4.89 11.27
C PHE A 250 -12.35 4.30 12.55
N HIS A 251 -11.59 4.18 13.63
CA HIS A 251 -12.12 3.73 14.92
C HIS A 251 -13.16 4.72 15.50
N THR A 252 -12.96 6.01 15.29
CA THR A 252 -13.94 7.04 15.67
C THR A 252 -15.23 6.90 14.86
N VAL A 253 -15.10 6.63 13.55
CA VAL A 253 -16.25 6.35 12.66
C VAL A 253 -17.02 5.11 13.12
N PHE A 254 -16.30 4.00 13.39
CA PHE A 254 -16.91 2.78 13.90
C PHE A 254 -17.71 3.01 15.17
N HIS A 255 -17.11 3.63 16.18
CA HIS A 255 -17.79 3.88 17.46
C HIS A 255 -18.98 4.82 17.31
N ALA A 256 -18.88 5.85 16.47
CA ALA A 256 -20.01 6.76 16.23
C ALA A 256 -21.20 6.03 15.61
N ILE A 257 -20.98 5.21 14.57
CA ILE A 257 -22.03 4.41 13.92
C ILE A 257 -22.61 3.36 14.88
N HIS A 258 -21.74 2.61 15.56
CA HIS A 258 -22.17 1.56 16.48
C HIS A 258 -23.04 2.10 17.63
N ASN A 259 -22.70 3.28 18.16
CA ASN A 259 -23.47 3.91 19.24
C ASN A 259 -24.79 4.49 18.74
N PHE A 260 -24.86 4.92 17.48
CA PHE A 260 -26.09 5.41 16.87
C PHE A 260 -27.10 4.28 16.61
N CYS A 261 -26.64 3.09 16.15
CA CYS A 261 -27.49 1.90 15.98
C CYS A 261 -27.97 1.30 17.31
#